data_d8b3956e0e98f78085eea68ec9746c97
#
_entry.id   d8b3956e0e98f78085eea68ec9746c97
#
_cell.length_a   1.000
_cell.length_b   1.000
_cell.length_c   1.000
_cell.angle_alpha   90.00
_cell.angle_beta   90.00
_cell.angle_gamma   90.00
#
_symmetry.space_group_name_H-M   'P 1'
#
loop_
_entity.id
_entity.type
_entity.pdbx_description
1 polymer ?
#
loop_
_entity_poly.entity_id
_entity_poly.type
_entity_poly.pdbx_seq_one_letter_code
_entity_poly.pdbx_strand_id
1 'polypeptide(L)'
;MQSEAELRSLLSRIDHRGYPAYKDTKGQYRFPGYVLSIDHVQGDPFASPSKVSVLVSGKTAGFPQELYCGKCQRIALQDELLRQFGRRAERFAFKAKGSGKSGLISVSRCGQEVLERTACQIQPENGNILLRMEIGFPANGRTINARELEKILFDFVPECVKASLFYKNLDVKRLRRIIDLAEDQEYIRKELPKLGLCAFVANGSVLPRESGISSRPMRDGIAFQSPKEQEVTLELPHKGKITGMGIRKGITLIVGGGYHGKSTLLKALELGVYNHIAGDGREYVITDATAVKLRAEDGRSIQKTDISMFINDLPNRKDTTSFCTEDASGSTSQAANVIEGIEAGTSLFLIDEDTSATNFMIRDELMQRVIHREMEPITPFIERIRELYENYGISTVIVAGSSGAYFHIADSIIQMDRYVPKDITVLAKKEAENFPQISVPEQPAEKPTYDRVPRPDKAFRGNDRIKMKTMGKESVMINRDMIDLRYLEQIADSEQVTALGYCVRYAQKHLIDGKKNLIQIVDELEEVIQNKSLAELCESTSSVSCMAVPRRQEIFACFDRYRALRLV
;
A
#
# COMPACT_ATOMS: atom_id res chain seq x y z
N MET A 1 -3.16 20.88 -31.82
CA MET A 1 -3.66 19.48 -31.78
C MET A 1 -3.78 19.01 -33.22
N GLN A 2 -3.09 17.96 -33.58
CA GLN A 2 -3.06 17.40 -34.93
C GLN A 2 -4.22 16.40 -35.12
N SER A 3 -4.52 16.04 -36.37
CA SER A 3 -5.50 15.03 -36.70
C SER A 3 -4.89 13.61 -36.72
N GLU A 4 -5.73 12.60 -36.65
CA GLU A 4 -5.36 11.19 -36.87
C GLU A 4 -4.65 10.99 -38.24
N ALA A 5 -5.14 11.65 -39.29
CA ALA A 5 -4.58 11.57 -40.63
C ALA A 5 -3.15 12.18 -40.71
N GLU A 6 -2.88 13.26 -39.99
CA GLU A 6 -1.54 13.86 -39.90
C GLU A 6 -0.56 12.92 -39.19
N LEU A 7 -0.98 12.22 -38.11
CA LEU A 7 -0.15 11.20 -37.47
C LEU A 7 0.17 10.06 -38.45
N ARG A 8 -0.80 9.56 -39.20
CA ARG A 8 -0.58 8.50 -40.21
C ARG A 8 0.39 8.95 -41.28
N SER A 9 0.24 10.17 -41.82
CA SER A 9 1.15 10.76 -42.80
C SER A 9 2.58 10.93 -42.22
N LEU A 10 2.70 11.32 -40.95
CA LEU A 10 3.98 11.43 -40.28
C LEU A 10 4.66 10.05 -40.14
N LEU A 11 3.92 9.02 -39.72
CA LEU A 11 4.42 7.65 -39.61
C LEU A 11 4.95 7.12 -40.96
N SER A 12 4.16 7.31 -42.03
CA SER A 12 4.60 6.94 -43.40
C SER A 12 5.88 7.65 -43.81
N ARG A 13 6.05 8.93 -43.44
CA ARG A 13 7.25 9.73 -43.80
C ARG A 13 8.50 9.30 -43.04
N ILE A 14 8.36 8.79 -41.80
CA ILE A 14 9.50 8.34 -40.99
C ILE A 14 9.76 6.83 -41.10
N ASP A 15 8.93 6.08 -41.84
CA ASP A 15 9.11 4.64 -42.01
C ASP A 15 10.50 4.34 -42.58
N HIS A 16 11.09 3.24 -42.15
CA HIS A 16 12.45 2.83 -42.49
C HIS A 16 13.58 3.81 -42.08
N ARG A 17 13.29 4.90 -41.36
CA ARG A 17 14.33 5.75 -40.76
C ARG A 17 14.89 5.13 -39.48
N GLY A 18 15.98 5.72 -38.97
CA GLY A 18 16.53 5.33 -37.67
C GLY A 18 15.56 5.60 -36.53
N TYR A 19 15.57 4.78 -35.50
CA TYR A 19 14.63 4.78 -34.37
C TYR A 19 14.40 6.16 -33.71
N PRO A 20 15.44 7.03 -33.57
CA PRO A 20 15.25 8.36 -33.00
C PRO A 20 14.23 9.25 -33.71
N ALA A 21 13.91 8.98 -34.99
CA ALA A 21 12.91 9.76 -35.72
C ALA A 21 11.47 9.57 -35.18
N TYR A 22 11.23 8.52 -34.38
CA TYR A 22 9.97 8.41 -33.63
C TYR A 22 9.70 9.58 -32.67
N LYS A 23 10.72 10.34 -32.26
CA LYS A 23 10.54 11.54 -31.43
C LYS A 23 9.66 12.59 -32.09
N ASP A 24 9.60 12.62 -33.42
CA ASP A 24 8.76 13.54 -34.19
C ASP A 24 7.27 13.25 -33.96
N THR A 25 6.91 12.04 -33.51
CA THR A 25 5.52 11.68 -33.20
C THR A 25 5.03 12.20 -31.85
N LYS A 26 5.90 12.79 -31.02
CA LYS A 26 5.49 13.36 -29.73
C LYS A 26 4.48 14.48 -29.94
N GLY A 27 3.28 14.36 -29.34
CA GLY A 27 2.22 15.35 -29.50
C GLY A 27 0.83 14.80 -29.18
N GLN A 28 -0.17 15.63 -29.48
CA GLN A 28 -1.59 15.29 -29.25
C GLN A 28 -2.32 15.18 -30.57
N TYR A 29 -3.11 14.13 -30.71
CA TYR A 29 -3.82 13.75 -31.93
C TYR A 29 -5.30 13.50 -31.66
N ARG A 30 -6.16 14.08 -32.47
CA ARG A 30 -7.61 13.91 -32.37
C ARG A 30 -8.02 12.63 -33.09
N PHE A 31 -8.59 11.71 -32.33
CA PHE A 31 -9.23 10.48 -32.80
C PHE A 31 -10.75 10.54 -32.62
N PRO A 32 -11.53 9.67 -33.28
CA PRO A 32 -12.98 9.61 -33.08
C PRO A 32 -13.34 9.29 -31.63
N GLY A 33 -13.81 10.31 -30.88
CA GLY A 33 -14.29 10.18 -29.50
C GLY A 33 -13.22 10.34 -28.40
N TYR A 34 -11.94 10.53 -28.73
CA TYR A 34 -10.89 10.79 -27.74
C TYR A 34 -9.70 11.54 -28.33
N VAL A 35 -8.83 11.99 -27.46
CA VAL A 35 -7.52 12.55 -27.82
C VAL A 35 -6.44 11.54 -27.42
N LEU A 36 -5.61 11.13 -28.38
CA LEU A 36 -4.41 10.35 -28.14
C LEU A 36 -3.24 11.31 -27.91
N SER A 37 -2.47 11.09 -26.85
CA SER A 37 -1.23 11.86 -26.57
C SER A 37 -0.05 10.90 -26.53
N ILE A 38 0.97 11.18 -27.31
CA ILE A 38 2.30 10.54 -27.23
C ILE A 38 3.16 11.42 -26.34
N ASP A 39 3.21 11.07 -25.04
CA ASP A 39 3.78 11.90 -24.00
C ASP A 39 5.31 11.78 -23.93
N HIS A 40 5.81 10.56 -24.12
CA HIS A 40 7.24 10.26 -24.16
C HIS A 40 7.51 9.14 -25.17
N VAL A 41 8.54 9.33 -25.99
CA VAL A 41 9.01 8.33 -26.96
C VAL A 41 10.28 7.68 -26.44
N GLN A 42 10.31 6.36 -26.38
CA GLN A 42 11.50 5.59 -26.02
C GLN A 42 12.66 5.85 -26.97
N GLY A 43 13.88 5.86 -26.44
CA GLY A 43 15.07 6.19 -27.24
C GLY A 43 15.60 5.04 -28.11
N ASP A 44 15.21 3.80 -27.80
CA ASP A 44 15.69 2.56 -28.43
C ASP A 44 14.65 1.45 -28.20
N PRO A 45 14.50 0.45 -29.11
CA PRO A 45 13.52 -0.62 -28.94
C PRO A 45 13.68 -1.46 -27.67
N PHE A 46 14.85 -1.46 -27.05
CA PHE A 46 15.15 -2.21 -25.82
C PHE A 46 14.99 -1.35 -24.55
N ALA A 47 14.86 -0.03 -24.69
CA ALA A 47 14.67 0.89 -23.58
C ALA A 47 13.27 0.74 -22.94
N SER A 48 12.98 1.51 -21.89
CA SER A 48 11.64 1.59 -21.31
C SER A 48 10.63 2.05 -22.36
N PRO A 49 9.42 1.47 -22.43
CA PRO A 49 8.44 1.76 -23.47
C PRO A 49 8.04 3.24 -23.53
N SER A 50 7.52 3.63 -24.68
CA SER A 50 6.93 4.96 -24.88
C SER A 50 5.71 5.14 -23.98
N LYS A 51 5.53 6.35 -23.43
CA LYS A 51 4.35 6.70 -22.62
C LYS A 51 3.31 7.35 -23.51
N VAL A 52 2.13 6.78 -23.50
CA VAL A 52 0.98 7.22 -24.31
C VAL A 52 -0.21 7.37 -23.38
N SER A 53 -1.03 8.38 -23.62
CA SER A 53 -2.27 8.56 -22.87
C SER A 53 -3.45 8.81 -23.80
N VAL A 54 -4.64 8.51 -23.32
CA VAL A 54 -5.90 8.82 -23.99
C VAL A 54 -6.77 9.65 -23.06
N LEU A 55 -7.35 10.71 -23.59
CA LEU A 55 -8.31 11.58 -22.92
C LEU A 55 -9.67 11.45 -23.59
N VAL A 56 -10.64 10.92 -22.87
CA VAL A 56 -12.04 10.85 -23.29
C VAL A 56 -12.83 11.91 -22.55
N SER A 57 -13.53 12.80 -23.28
CA SER A 57 -14.38 13.79 -22.61
C SER A 57 -15.56 13.11 -21.88
N GLY A 58 -15.96 13.62 -20.72
CA GLY A 58 -17.06 13.05 -19.94
C GLY A 58 -18.36 12.94 -20.75
N LYS A 59 -18.64 13.94 -21.62
CA LYS A 59 -19.77 13.90 -22.55
C LYS A 59 -19.71 12.69 -23.49
N THR A 60 -18.53 12.34 -23.97
CA THR A 60 -18.34 11.20 -24.89
C THR A 60 -18.27 9.87 -24.12
N ALA A 61 -17.63 9.86 -22.97
CA ALA A 61 -17.57 8.68 -22.10
C ALA A 61 -18.95 8.26 -21.59
N GLY A 62 -19.81 9.23 -21.27
CA GLY A 62 -21.23 9.06 -20.98
C GLY A 62 -21.54 8.41 -19.63
N PHE A 63 -20.61 8.42 -18.67
CA PHE A 63 -20.84 7.88 -17.33
C PHE A 63 -21.78 8.79 -16.54
N PRO A 64 -22.82 8.24 -15.87
CA PRO A 64 -23.62 8.98 -14.92
C PRO A 64 -22.78 9.54 -13.78
N GLN A 65 -23.04 10.77 -13.36
CA GLN A 65 -22.27 11.45 -12.32
C GLN A 65 -22.28 10.69 -10.99
N GLU A 66 -23.38 10.02 -10.67
CA GLU A 66 -23.52 9.19 -9.45
C GLU A 66 -22.46 8.08 -9.32
N LEU A 67 -21.86 7.63 -10.42
CA LEU A 67 -20.81 6.60 -10.40
C LEU A 67 -19.42 7.14 -10.07
N TYR A 68 -19.22 8.47 -10.04
CA TYR A 68 -17.90 9.07 -9.81
C TYR A 68 -17.91 10.37 -8.97
N CYS A 69 -19.07 10.84 -8.51
CA CYS A 69 -19.13 12.08 -7.72
C CYS A 69 -18.40 11.97 -6.37
N GLY A 70 -18.56 10.84 -5.66
CA GLY A 70 -17.83 10.58 -4.45
C GLY A 70 -16.43 9.97 -4.71
N LYS A 71 -15.50 10.17 -3.78
CA LYS A 71 -14.13 9.67 -3.92
C LYS A 71 -14.10 8.14 -4.01
N CYS A 72 -14.84 7.45 -3.15
CA CYS A 72 -14.90 5.99 -3.10
C CYS A 72 -15.42 5.41 -4.42
N GLN A 73 -16.58 5.90 -4.91
CA GLN A 73 -17.16 5.48 -6.19
C GLN A 73 -16.19 5.71 -7.35
N ARG A 74 -15.56 6.91 -7.38
CA ARG A 74 -14.62 7.29 -8.43
C ARG A 74 -13.41 6.36 -8.48
N ILE A 75 -12.81 6.03 -7.34
CA ILE A 75 -11.66 5.11 -7.25
C ILE A 75 -12.07 3.71 -7.75
N ALA A 76 -13.23 3.19 -7.29
CA ALA A 76 -13.72 1.89 -7.72
C ALA A 76 -13.99 1.84 -9.23
N LEU A 77 -14.58 2.90 -9.80
CA LEU A 77 -14.80 3.01 -11.24
C LEU A 77 -13.48 3.08 -12.01
N GLN A 78 -12.53 3.91 -11.58
CA GLN A 78 -11.20 4.03 -12.20
C GLN A 78 -10.46 2.69 -12.21
N ASP A 79 -10.48 1.96 -11.11
CA ASP A 79 -9.86 0.65 -10.99
C ASP A 79 -10.50 -0.38 -11.94
N GLU A 80 -11.83 -0.45 -12.02
CA GLU A 80 -12.50 -1.37 -12.96
C GLU A 80 -12.25 -1.01 -14.41
N LEU A 81 -12.29 0.28 -14.79
CA LEU A 81 -11.99 0.70 -16.16
C LEU A 81 -10.56 0.32 -16.56
N LEU A 82 -9.60 0.53 -15.65
CA LEU A 82 -8.21 0.16 -15.86
C LEU A 82 -8.04 -1.36 -16.03
N ARG A 83 -8.73 -2.17 -15.20
CA ARG A 83 -8.74 -3.64 -15.32
C ARG A 83 -9.36 -4.09 -16.64
N GLN A 84 -10.46 -3.48 -17.07
CA GLN A 84 -11.10 -3.81 -18.34
C GLN A 84 -10.21 -3.46 -19.52
N PHE A 85 -9.59 -2.28 -19.50
CA PHE A 85 -8.64 -1.88 -20.53
C PHE A 85 -7.43 -2.81 -20.56
N GLY A 86 -6.85 -3.15 -19.41
CA GLY A 86 -5.71 -4.06 -19.28
C GLY A 86 -6.00 -5.43 -19.90
N ARG A 87 -7.14 -6.05 -19.57
CA ARG A 87 -7.56 -7.34 -20.14
C ARG A 87 -7.72 -7.29 -21.67
N ARG A 88 -8.13 -6.13 -22.21
CA ARG A 88 -8.21 -5.95 -23.68
C ARG A 88 -6.83 -5.75 -24.29
N ALA A 89 -6.01 -4.90 -23.69
CA ALA A 89 -4.66 -4.61 -24.14
C ALA A 89 -3.77 -5.88 -24.19
N GLU A 90 -3.89 -6.77 -23.20
CA GLU A 90 -3.18 -8.05 -23.14
C GLU A 90 -3.47 -8.93 -24.37
N ARG A 91 -4.68 -8.86 -24.94
CA ARG A 91 -5.02 -9.62 -26.15
C ARG A 91 -4.28 -9.15 -27.40
N PHE A 92 -3.81 -7.91 -27.39
CA PHE A 92 -3.09 -7.29 -28.50
C PHE A 92 -1.59 -7.19 -28.24
N ALA A 93 -1.15 -7.34 -26.99
CA ALA A 93 0.27 -7.26 -26.64
C ALA A 93 1.11 -8.22 -27.49
N PHE A 94 2.17 -7.68 -28.09
CA PHE A 94 3.09 -8.40 -29.00
C PHE A 94 2.47 -8.99 -30.28
N LYS A 95 1.26 -8.63 -30.66
CA LYS A 95 0.71 -8.94 -32.00
C LYS A 95 1.40 -8.12 -33.08
N ALA A 96 1.69 -6.85 -32.83
CA ALA A 96 2.58 -6.06 -33.66
C ALA A 96 4.02 -6.56 -33.45
N LYS A 97 4.75 -6.81 -34.54
CA LYS A 97 6.04 -7.48 -34.52
C LYS A 97 7.21 -6.50 -34.55
N GLY A 98 8.35 -6.92 -34.04
CA GLY A 98 9.58 -6.14 -34.07
C GLY A 98 10.59 -6.57 -32.99
N SER A 99 11.69 -5.84 -32.91
CA SER A 99 12.81 -6.09 -31.99
C SER A 99 12.53 -5.56 -30.59
N GLY A 100 13.13 -6.16 -29.59
CA GLY A 100 13.07 -5.69 -28.20
C GLY A 100 11.65 -5.69 -27.62
N LYS A 101 11.19 -4.54 -27.16
CA LYS A 101 9.84 -4.33 -26.59
C LYS A 101 8.77 -3.97 -27.63
N SER A 102 9.08 -4.07 -28.92
CA SER A 102 8.15 -3.80 -30.00
C SER A 102 6.82 -4.53 -29.81
N GLY A 103 5.72 -3.83 -30.01
CA GLY A 103 4.38 -4.41 -29.89
C GLY A 103 3.84 -4.58 -28.46
N LEU A 104 4.60 -4.20 -27.43
CA LEU A 104 4.08 -4.14 -26.07
C LEU A 104 2.97 -3.11 -25.99
N ILE A 105 1.85 -3.49 -25.40
CA ILE A 105 0.78 -2.58 -24.94
C ILE A 105 0.50 -2.98 -23.51
N SER A 106 0.77 -2.11 -22.56
CA SER A 106 0.58 -2.39 -21.13
C SER A 106 0.02 -1.20 -20.37
N VAL A 107 -0.73 -1.50 -19.33
CA VAL A 107 -1.20 -0.59 -18.28
C VAL A 107 -0.83 -1.18 -16.92
N SER A 108 -1.14 -0.47 -15.85
CA SER A 108 -0.97 -0.99 -14.48
C SER A 108 -1.60 -2.37 -14.31
N ARG A 109 -0.85 -3.29 -13.70
CA ARG A 109 -1.33 -4.64 -13.36
C ARG A 109 -1.94 -4.61 -11.98
N CYS A 110 -3.27 -4.45 -11.92
CA CYS A 110 -3.99 -4.39 -10.66
C CYS A 110 -4.04 -5.76 -9.95
N GLY A 111 -3.70 -5.80 -8.66
CA GLY A 111 -3.87 -6.96 -7.76
C GLY A 111 -5.31 -7.18 -7.33
N GLN A 112 -5.52 -7.72 -6.13
CA GLN A 112 -6.87 -7.91 -5.55
C GLN A 112 -7.36 -6.64 -4.87
N GLU A 113 -6.45 -5.77 -4.46
CA GLU A 113 -6.71 -4.51 -3.78
C GLU A 113 -7.13 -3.43 -4.78
N VAL A 114 -8.08 -2.61 -4.38
CA VAL A 114 -8.55 -1.44 -5.14
C VAL A 114 -7.74 -0.22 -4.70
N LEU A 115 -6.93 0.32 -5.62
CA LEU A 115 -6.02 1.43 -5.34
C LEU A 115 -6.32 2.63 -6.24
N GLU A 116 -6.21 3.83 -5.69
CA GLU A 116 -6.22 5.06 -6.46
C GLU A 116 -4.90 5.17 -7.25
N ARG A 117 -5.00 5.28 -8.61
CA ARG A 117 -3.83 5.22 -9.51
C ARG A 117 -3.79 6.38 -10.48
N THR A 118 -2.56 6.81 -10.83
CA THR A 118 -2.38 7.77 -11.93
C THR A 118 -2.68 7.17 -13.30
N ALA A 119 -2.68 5.84 -13.43
CA ALA A 119 -2.91 5.16 -14.70
C ALA A 119 -4.33 5.36 -15.27
N CYS A 120 -5.34 5.52 -14.41
CA CYS A 120 -6.70 5.88 -14.83
C CYS A 120 -7.27 6.90 -13.84
N GLN A 121 -7.64 8.07 -14.35
CA GLN A 121 -8.16 9.17 -13.55
C GLN A 121 -9.45 9.72 -14.18
N ILE A 122 -10.47 9.95 -13.34
CA ILE A 122 -11.73 10.59 -13.73
C ILE A 122 -11.81 11.94 -13.03
N GLN A 123 -12.02 13.00 -13.79
CA GLN A 123 -12.21 14.34 -13.25
C GLN A 123 -13.62 14.46 -12.65
N PRO A 124 -13.76 14.77 -11.34
CA PRO A 124 -15.07 14.80 -10.68
C PRO A 124 -16.00 15.87 -11.20
N GLU A 125 -15.45 16.98 -11.74
CA GLU A 125 -16.21 18.14 -12.20
C GLU A 125 -16.93 17.88 -13.54
N ASN A 126 -16.36 17.06 -14.40
CA ASN A 126 -16.84 16.93 -15.78
C ASN A 126 -16.85 15.50 -16.32
N GLY A 127 -16.36 14.52 -15.54
CA GLY A 127 -16.32 13.11 -15.93
C GLY A 127 -15.30 12.78 -17.03
N ASN A 128 -14.35 13.68 -17.34
CA ASN A 128 -13.28 13.38 -18.29
C ASN A 128 -12.42 12.23 -17.76
N ILE A 129 -12.10 11.28 -18.64
CA ILE A 129 -11.29 10.10 -18.30
C ILE A 129 -9.93 10.23 -18.95
N LEU A 130 -8.88 10.22 -18.14
CA LEU A 130 -7.49 10.15 -18.59
C LEU A 130 -6.95 8.76 -18.26
N LEU A 131 -6.56 7.99 -19.27
CA LEU A 131 -5.93 6.69 -19.13
C LEU A 131 -4.52 6.72 -19.72
N ARG A 132 -3.54 6.26 -18.95
CA ARG A 132 -2.12 6.19 -19.32
C ARG A 132 -1.70 4.75 -19.56
N MET A 133 -0.90 4.55 -20.61
CA MET A 133 -0.39 3.24 -21.02
C MET A 133 1.05 3.32 -21.49
N GLU A 134 1.69 2.19 -21.55
CA GLU A 134 3.02 2.04 -22.14
C GLU A 134 2.90 1.26 -23.45
N ILE A 135 3.55 1.78 -24.51
CA ILE A 135 3.59 1.18 -25.84
C ILE A 135 5.04 1.02 -26.28
N GLY A 136 5.42 -0.22 -26.61
CA GLY A 136 6.68 -0.51 -27.25
C GLY A 136 6.61 -0.20 -28.74
N PHE A 137 7.24 0.90 -29.19
CA PHE A 137 7.22 1.31 -30.59
C PHE A 137 8.00 0.33 -31.45
N PRO A 138 7.38 -0.21 -32.52
CA PRO A 138 7.97 -1.28 -33.34
C PRO A 138 9.19 -0.85 -34.16
N ALA A 139 10.17 -1.75 -34.22
CA ALA A 139 11.35 -1.58 -35.07
C ALA A 139 11.88 -2.93 -35.58
N ASN A 140 12.54 -2.92 -36.72
CA ASN A 140 13.37 -4.01 -37.21
C ASN A 140 14.83 -3.65 -36.90
N GLY A 141 15.43 -4.34 -35.92
CA GLY A 141 16.67 -3.87 -35.31
C GLY A 141 16.47 -2.49 -34.67
N ARG A 142 17.09 -1.45 -35.24
CA ARG A 142 16.92 -0.06 -34.85
C ARG A 142 16.31 0.81 -35.96
N THR A 143 15.66 0.17 -36.92
CA THR A 143 14.97 0.84 -38.03
C THR A 143 13.47 0.84 -37.75
N ILE A 144 12.83 1.97 -37.91
CA ILE A 144 11.39 2.15 -37.69
C ILE A 144 10.59 1.19 -38.55
N ASN A 145 9.55 0.56 -37.93
CA ASN A 145 8.52 -0.20 -38.61
C ASN A 145 7.18 0.49 -38.36
N ALA A 146 6.87 1.48 -39.18
CA ALA A 146 5.68 2.33 -39.00
C ALA A 146 4.39 1.53 -39.19
N ARG A 147 4.35 0.55 -40.10
CA ARG A 147 3.15 -0.28 -40.34
C ARG A 147 2.70 -1.04 -39.08
N GLU A 148 3.65 -1.54 -38.30
CA GLU A 148 3.33 -2.23 -37.06
C GLU A 148 2.88 -1.26 -35.97
N LEU A 149 3.42 -0.01 -35.91
CA LEU A 149 2.93 1.01 -34.99
C LEU A 149 1.54 1.50 -35.40
N GLU A 150 1.25 1.60 -36.70
CA GLU A 150 -0.08 1.93 -37.19
C GLU A 150 -1.13 0.94 -36.69
N LYS A 151 -0.88 -0.37 -36.74
CA LYS A 151 -1.78 -1.38 -36.16
C LYS A 151 -2.08 -1.10 -34.68
N ILE A 152 -1.05 -0.73 -33.92
CA ILE A 152 -1.23 -0.43 -32.49
C ILE A 152 -2.10 0.81 -32.31
N LEU A 153 -1.74 1.92 -32.94
CA LEU A 153 -2.36 3.23 -32.67
C LEU A 153 -3.73 3.40 -33.34
N PHE A 154 -4.00 2.74 -34.49
CA PHE A 154 -5.22 2.95 -35.26
C PHE A 154 -6.19 1.77 -35.22
N ASP A 155 -5.76 0.57 -34.78
CA ASP A 155 -6.64 -0.59 -34.66
C ASP A 155 -6.76 -1.04 -33.19
N PHE A 156 -5.64 -1.36 -32.51
CA PHE A 156 -5.68 -2.00 -31.18
C PHE A 156 -6.07 -1.05 -30.06
N VAL A 157 -5.44 0.13 -30.00
CA VAL A 157 -5.77 1.15 -28.97
C VAL A 157 -7.20 1.65 -29.13
N PRO A 158 -7.71 2.01 -30.33
CA PRO A 158 -9.12 2.39 -30.52
C PRO A 158 -10.11 1.33 -30.07
N GLU A 159 -9.83 0.04 -30.34
CA GLU A 159 -10.67 -1.06 -29.87
C GLU A 159 -10.68 -1.14 -28.34
N CYS A 160 -9.52 -1.03 -27.69
CA CYS A 160 -9.43 -1.00 -26.22
C CYS A 160 -10.20 0.19 -25.64
N VAL A 161 -10.03 1.39 -26.18
CA VAL A 161 -10.72 2.61 -25.73
C VAL A 161 -12.23 2.45 -25.86
N LYS A 162 -12.69 2.05 -27.05
CA LYS A 162 -14.12 1.87 -27.35
C LYS A 162 -14.77 0.83 -26.42
N ALA A 163 -14.09 -0.27 -26.15
CA ALA A 163 -14.62 -1.36 -25.35
C ALA A 163 -14.55 -1.12 -23.84
N SER A 164 -13.71 -0.18 -23.36
CA SER A 164 -13.45 -0.03 -21.92
C SER A 164 -13.78 1.35 -21.35
N LEU A 165 -13.79 2.42 -22.17
CA LEU A 165 -13.94 3.80 -21.68
C LEU A 165 -15.24 4.48 -22.10
N PHE A 166 -16.13 3.80 -22.79
CA PHE A 166 -17.46 4.31 -23.14
C PHE A 166 -18.55 3.54 -22.39
N TYR A 167 -19.29 4.22 -21.53
CA TYR A 167 -20.33 3.64 -20.67
C TYR A 167 -21.33 2.73 -21.43
N LYS A 168 -21.76 3.16 -22.60
CA LYS A 168 -22.72 2.41 -23.45
C LYS A 168 -22.24 1.01 -23.88
N ASN A 169 -20.92 0.74 -23.79
CA ASN A 169 -20.30 -0.52 -24.20
C ASN A 169 -19.96 -1.44 -23.01
N LEU A 170 -20.29 -1.02 -21.79
CA LEU A 170 -19.96 -1.72 -20.56
C LEU A 170 -21.18 -2.43 -19.97
N ASP A 171 -20.92 -3.46 -19.19
CA ASP A 171 -21.96 -4.11 -18.36
C ASP A 171 -22.32 -3.20 -17.17
N VAL A 172 -23.41 -2.45 -17.34
CA VAL A 172 -23.90 -1.50 -16.33
C VAL A 172 -24.21 -2.18 -15.00
N LYS A 173 -24.78 -3.39 -15.02
CA LYS A 173 -25.12 -4.14 -13.79
C LYS A 173 -23.85 -4.52 -13.02
N ARG A 174 -22.81 -4.91 -13.75
CA ARG A 174 -21.51 -5.20 -13.16
C ARG A 174 -20.87 -3.95 -12.55
N LEU A 175 -20.86 -2.84 -13.28
CA LEU A 175 -20.33 -1.58 -12.76
C LEU A 175 -21.04 -1.14 -11.47
N ARG A 176 -22.37 -1.22 -11.45
CA ARG A 176 -23.15 -0.87 -10.26
C ARG A 176 -22.74 -1.72 -9.07
N ARG A 177 -22.67 -3.05 -9.23
CA ARG A 177 -22.23 -3.96 -8.16
C ARG A 177 -20.83 -3.65 -7.62
N ILE A 178 -19.91 -3.18 -8.47
CA ILE A 178 -18.57 -2.80 -8.04
C ILE A 178 -18.59 -1.52 -7.20
N ILE A 179 -19.39 -0.54 -7.60
CA ILE A 179 -19.59 0.70 -6.83
C ILE A 179 -20.28 0.39 -5.50
N ASP A 180 -21.38 -0.37 -5.53
CA ASP A 180 -22.13 -0.77 -4.33
C ASP A 180 -21.22 -1.49 -3.32
N LEU A 181 -20.35 -2.40 -3.80
CA LEU A 181 -19.36 -3.08 -2.95
C LEU A 181 -18.37 -2.10 -2.32
N ALA A 182 -17.85 -1.15 -3.09
CA ALA A 182 -16.91 -0.17 -2.56
C ALA A 182 -17.56 0.74 -1.50
N GLU A 183 -18.81 1.13 -1.70
CA GLU A 183 -19.57 1.91 -0.73
C GLU A 183 -19.85 1.10 0.55
N ASP A 184 -20.19 -0.19 0.43
CA ASP A 184 -20.37 -1.08 1.56
C ASP A 184 -19.07 -1.27 2.37
N GLN A 185 -17.93 -1.43 1.70
CA GLN A 185 -16.61 -1.54 2.34
C GLN A 185 -16.23 -0.25 3.09
N GLU A 186 -16.45 0.88 2.46
CA GLU A 186 -16.20 2.19 3.08
C GLU A 186 -17.15 2.46 4.26
N TYR A 187 -18.40 2.02 4.16
CA TYR A 187 -19.37 2.08 5.25
C TYR A 187 -18.89 1.28 6.45
N ILE A 188 -18.47 0.01 6.26
CA ILE A 188 -17.93 -0.81 7.34
C ILE A 188 -16.76 -0.09 8.01
N ARG A 189 -15.80 0.42 7.22
CA ARG A 189 -14.62 1.11 7.74
C ARG A 189 -14.98 2.30 8.63
N LYS A 190 -16.01 3.06 8.26
CA LYS A 190 -16.53 4.21 9.04
C LYS A 190 -17.30 3.78 10.29
N GLU A 191 -17.90 2.59 10.29
CA GLU A 191 -18.63 2.06 11.45
C GLU A 191 -17.70 1.44 12.50
N LEU A 192 -16.52 0.90 12.11
CA LEU A 192 -15.58 0.28 13.06
C LEU A 192 -15.36 1.12 14.32
N PRO A 193 -14.91 2.40 14.24
CA PRO A 193 -14.65 3.20 15.45
C PRO A 193 -15.90 3.50 16.27
N LYS A 194 -17.07 3.62 15.65
CA LYS A 194 -18.35 3.88 16.34
C LYS A 194 -18.81 2.67 17.15
N LEU A 195 -18.47 1.47 16.70
CA LEU A 195 -18.78 0.21 17.37
C LEU A 195 -17.69 -0.24 18.35
N GLY A 196 -16.62 0.58 18.52
CA GLY A 196 -15.47 0.20 19.34
C GLY A 196 -14.68 -0.95 18.76
N LEU A 197 -14.69 -1.10 17.42
CA LEU A 197 -13.96 -2.13 16.70
C LEU A 197 -12.71 -1.54 16.03
N CYS A 198 -11.70 -2.39 15.81
CA CYS A 198 -10.53 -2.09 15.01
C CYS A 198 -10.47 -2.92 13.71
N ALA A 199 -11.24 -4.01 13.62
CA ALA A 199 -11.39 -4.79 12.40
C ALA A 199 -12.72 -5.57 12.39
N PHE A 200 -13.15 -5.99 11.19
CA PHE A 200 -14.29 -6.83 10.95
C PHE A 200 -13.96 -7.91 9.91
N VAL A 201 -14.36 -9.15 10.17
CA VAL A 201 -14.18 -10.30 9.26
C VAL A 201 -15.54 -10.95 9.04
N ALA A 202 -16.12 -10.78 7.87
CA ALA A 202 -17.46 -11.31 7.57
C ALA A 202 -17.49 -12.84 7.53
N ASN A 203 -18.57 -13.40 8.00
CA ASN A 203 -18.90 -14.82 7.80
C ASN A 203 -18.97 -15.13 6.31
N GLY A 204 -18.42 -16.27 5.92
CA GLY A 204 -18.34 -16.68 4.52
C GLY A 204 -17.10 -16.18 3.77
N SER A 205 -16.24 -15.35 4.39
CA SER A 205 -14.99 -14.90 3.77
C SER A 205 -14.04 -16.07 3.52
N VAL A 206 -13.33 -16.05 2.39
CA VAL A 206 -12.28 -17.02 2.04
C VAL A 206 -10.91 -16.36 2.28
N LEU A 207 -10.32 -16.65 3.43
CA LEU A 207 -9.09 -15.98 3.85
C LEU A 207 -7.82 -16.52 3.17
N PRO A 208 -7.65 -17.84 2.95
CA PRO A 208 -6.45 -18.39 2.34
C PRO A 208 -6.31 -18.05 0.85
N ARG A 209 -5.06 -18.00 0.39
CA ARG A 209 -4.69 -17.81 -1.02
C ARG A 209 -4.30 -19.14 -1.65
N GLU A 210 -4.36 -19.23 -2.99
CA GLU A 210 -4.02 -20.45 -3.75
C GLU A 210 -2.61 -20.96 -3.41
N SER A 211 -1.65 -20.04 -3.21
CA SER A 211 -0.26 -20.34 -2.86
C SER A 211 0.40 -19.14 -2.19
N GLY A 212 1.62 -19.31 -1.68
CA GLY A 212 2.41 -18.25 -1.05
C GLY A 212 2.78 -17.08 -2.00
N ILE A 213 2.71 -17.29 -3.31
CA ILE A 213 3.01 -16.27 -4.33
C ILE A 213 1.77 -15.78 -5.09
N SER A 214 0.61 -16.41 -4.89
CA SER A 214 -0.65 -16.02 -5.53
C SER A 214 -1.46 -15.13 -4.60
N SER A 215 -2.00 -14.03 -5.11
CA SER A 215 -2.99 -13.21 -4.41
C SER A 215 -4.43 -13.69 -4.60
N ARG A 216 -4.65 -14.71 -5.43
CA ARG A 216 -6.00 -15.25 -5.70
C ARG A 216 -6.54 -16.06 -4.53
N PRO A 217 -7.88 -16.04 -4.28
CA PRO A 217 -8.47 -16.86 -3.25
C PRO A 217 -8.31 -18.35 -3.53
N MET A 218 -8.13 -19.14 -2.48
CA MET A 218 -8.14 -20.61 -2.56
C MET A 218 -9.56 -21.10 -2.92
N ARG A 219 -9.70 -21.94 -3.93
CA ARG A 219 -11.01 -22.38 -4.43
C ARG A 219 -11.80 -23.20 -3.39
N ASP A 220 -11.10 -24.10 -2.71
CA ASP A 220 -11.70 -25.02 -1.72
C ASP A 220 -11.35 -24.59 -0.29
N GLY A 221 -11.12 -23.28 -0.08
CA GLY A 221 -10.81 -22.72 1.23
C GLY A 221 -12.02 -22.81 2.18
N ILE A 222 -11.76 -23.17 3.45
CA ILE A 222 -12.78 -23.16 4.49
C ILE A 222 -13.28 -21.73 4.68
N ALA A 223 -14.59 -21.52 4.53
CA ALA A 223 -15.21 -20.23 4.75
C ALA A 223 -15.11 -19.84 6.23
N PHE A 224 -14.74 -18.58 6.46
CA PHE A 224 -14.64 -18.04 7.82
C PHE A 224 -15.99 -18.01 8.51
N GLN A 225 -16.01 -18.39 9.79
CA GLN A 225 -17.18 -18.32 10.65
C GLN A 225 -16.81 -17.70 11.99
N SER A 226 -17.48 -16.62 12.37
CA SER A 226 -17.27 -15.92 13.64
C SER A 226 -17.62 -16.79 14.86
N PRO A 227 -16.84 -16.71 15.95
CA PRO A 227 -17.33 -17.12 17.26
C PRO A 227 -18.59 -16.30 17.64
N LYS A 228 -19.55 -16.93 18.33
CA LYS A 228 -20.81 -16.26 18.71
C LYS A 228 -20.59 -15.05 19.63
N GLU A 229 -19.61 -15.13 20.52
CA GLU A 229 -19.26 -14.11 21.50
C GLU A 229 -18.72 -12.84 20.87
N GLN A 230 -18.19 -12.95 19.65
CA GLN A 230 -17.60 -11.83 18.89
C GLN A 230 -18.40 -11.50 17.64
N GLU A 231 -19.54 -12.17 17.43
CA GLU A 231 -20.35 -11.93 16.25
C GLU A 231 -21.03 -10.56 16.32
N VAL A 232 -20.86 -9.80 15.26
CA VAL A 232 -21.47 -8.49 15.04
C VAL A 232 -22.28 -8.53 13.76
N THR A 233 -23.46 -7.90 13.80
CA THR A 233 -24.31 -7.71 12.61
C THR A 233 -24.22 -6.27 12.15
N LEU A 234 -23.94 -6.06 10.87
CA LEU A 234 -23.94 -4.77 10.21
C LEU A 234 -25.04 -4.71 9.16
N GLU A 235 -25.71 -3.57 9.07
CA GLU A 235 -26.68 -3.27 8.00
C GLU A 235 -26.00 -2.41 6.96
N LEU A 236 -25.61 -3.01 5.82
CA LEU A 236 -24.89 -2.32 4.77
C LEU A 236 -25.84 -1.58 3.83
N PRO A 237 -25.41 -0.47 3.22
CA PRO A 237 -26.24 0.32 2.33
C PRO A 237 -26.81 -0.44 1.13
N HIS A 238 -26.06 -1.40 0.58
CA HIS A 238 -26.43 -2.11 -0.64
C HIS A 238 -26.63 -3.61 -0.43
N LYS A 239 -25.73 -4.27 0.29
CA LYS A 239 -25.83 -5.72 0.52
C LYS A 239 -26.88 -6.09 1.58
N GLY A 240 -27.29 -5.15 2.42
CA GLY A 240 -28.16 -5.40 3.56
C GLY A 240 -27.40 -6.04 4.73
N LYS A 241 -28.04 -6.94 5.48
CA LYS A 241 -27.45 -7.53 6.68
C LYS A 241 -26.32 -8.48 6.38
N ILE A 242 -25.18 -8.24 7.04
CA ILE A 242 -24.06 -9.18 7.10
C ILE A 242 -23.68 -9.45 8.56
N THR A 243 -23.18 -10.63 8.84
CA THR A 243 -22.64 -11.00 10.14
C THR A 243 -21.18 -11.35 10.03
N GLY A 244 -20.42 -11.19 11.09
CA GLY A 244 -19.01 -11.52 11.11
C GLY A 244 -18.37 -11.25 12.47
N MET A 245 -17.11 -11.57 12.59
CA MET A 245 -16.31 -11.31 13.79
C MET A 245 -15.90 -9.85 13.85
N GLY A 246 -16.32 -9.16 14.90
CA GLY A 246 -15.82 -7.83 15.26
C GLY A 246 -14.63 -7.94 16.22
N ILE A 247 -13.45 -7.50 15.78
CA ILE A 247 -12.28 -7.39 16.66
C ILE A 247 -12.38 -6.05 17.39
N ARG A 248 -12.54 -6.13 18.72
CA ARG A 248 -12.71 -4.94 19.57
C ARG A 248 -11.39 -4.17 19.73
N LYS A 249 -11.49 -2.87 20.00
CA LYS A 249 -10.35 -2.08 20.44
C LYS A 249 -9.80 -2.64 21.75
N GLY A 250 -8.49 -2.54 21.95
CA GLY A 250 -7.76 -3.13 23.07
C GLY A 250 -6.72 -4.13 22.61
N ILE A 251 -6.49 -5.16 23.39
CA ILE A 251 -5.46 -6.19 23.16
C ILE A 251 -6.14 -7.52 22.81
N THR A 252 -6.00 -7.95 21.57
CA THR A 252 -6.54 -9.22 21.07
C THR A 252 -5.40 -10.19 20.78
N LEU A 253 -5.51 -11.42 21.31
CA LEU A 253 -4.61 -12.50 20.98
C LEU A 253 -5.27 -13.47 20.01
N ILE A 254 -4.49 -13.93 19.02
CA ILE A 254 -4.84 -15.03 18.13
C ILE A 254 -3.87 -16.18 18.43
N VAL A 255 -4.34 -17.25 19.06
CA VAL A 255 -3.53 -18.40 19.49
C VAL A 255 -3.93 -19.67 18.75
N GLY A 256 -3.19 -20.75 18.94
CA GLY A 256 -3.48 -22.07 18.35
C GLY A 256 -2.24 -22.77 17.83
N GLY A 257 -2.36 -24.03 17.48
CA GLY A 257 -1.26 -24.84 16.95
C GLY A 257 -0.71 -24.35 15.61
N GLY A 258 0.43 -24.91 15.21
CA GLY A 258 0.98 -24.67 13.86
C GLY A 258 -0.02 -25.10 12.79
N TYR A 259 -0.05 -24.37 11.66
CA TYR A 259 -0.92 -24.63 10.49
C TYR A 259 -2.44 -24.53 10.73
N HIS A 260 -2.90 -23.99 11.84
CA HIS A 260 -4.32 -23.80 12.15
C HIS A 260 -4.93 -22.52 11.58
N GLY A 261 -4.16 -21.71 10.82
CA GLY A 261 -4.67 -20.54 10.11
C GLY A 261 -4.47 -19.18 10.80
N LYS A 262 -3.70 -19.12 11.91
CA LYS A 262 -3.39 -17.87 12.63
C LYS A 262 -2.82 -16.79 11.70
N SER A 263 -1.69 -17.08 11.03
CA SER A 263 -1.03 -16.15 10.13
C SER A 263 -1.87 -15.84 8.87
N THR A 264 -2.78 -16.76 8.48
CA THR A 264 -3.73 -16.51 7.39
C THR A 264 -4.76 -15.45 7.78
N LEU A 265 -5.29 -15.50 9.00
CA LEU A 265 -6.20 -14.48 9.53
C LEU A 265 -5.46 -13.14 9.66
N LEU A 266 -4.25 -13.14 10.24
CA LEU A 266 -3.45 -11.92 10.37
C LEU A 266 -3.15 -11.28 9.00
N LYS A 267 -2.75 -12.07 8.00
CA LYS A 267 -2.52 -11.61 6.62
C LYS A 267 -3.78 -11.01 5.98
N ALA A 268 -4.96 -11.53 6.31
CA ALA A 268 -6.21 -10.95 5.84
C ALA A 268 -6.46 -9.60 6.49
N LEU A 269 -6.19 -9.47 7.81
CA LEU A 269 -6.28 -8.20 8.53
C LEU A 269 -5.25 -7.17 8.04
N GLU A 270 -4.01 -7.59 7.74
CA GLU A 270 -2.96 -6.71 7.20
C GLU A 270 -3.40 -6.01 5.92
N LEU A 271 -4.03 -6.73 4.99
CA LEU A 271 -4.51 -6.19 3.72
C LEU A 271 -5.93 -5.61 3.79
N GLY A 272 -6.66 -5.86 4.90
CA GLY A 272 -7.97 -5.27 5.16
C GLY A 272 -7.97 -3.74 5.29
N VAL A 273 -6.80 -3.12 5.33
CA VAL A 273 -6.63 -1.66 5.23
C VAL A 273 -7.01 -1.10 3.85
N TYR A 274 -7.07 -1.96 2.83
CA TYR A 274 -7.53 -1.65 1.48
C TYR A 274 -8.91 -2.22 1.21
N ASN A 275 -9.62 -1.64 0.25
CA ASN A 275 -10.79 -2.26 -0.35
C ASN A 275 -10.35 -3.35 -1.33
N HIS A 276 -11.14 -4.41 -1.46
CA HIS A 276 -10.86 -5.56 -2.32
C HIS A 276 -11.92 -5.69 -3.42
N ILE A 277 -11.51 -6.24 -4.57
CA ILE A 277 -12.44 -6.49 -5.68
C ILE A 277 -13.44 -7.59 -5.34
N ALA A 278 -14.56 -7.60 -6.04
CA ALA A 278 -15.56 -8.66 -5.96
C ALA A 278 -14.96 -10.02 -6.37
N GLY A 279 -15.23 -11.06 -5.59
CA GLY A 279 -14.74 -12.42 -5.80
C GLY A 279 -13.34 -12.68 -5.23
N ASP A 280 -12.77 -11.72 -4.49
CA ASP A 280 -11.50 -11.91 -3.79
C ASP A 280 -11.61 -12.83 -2.57
N GLY A 281 -12.79 -13.00 -2.01
CA GLY A 281 -13.04 -13.73 -0.77
C GLY A 281 -12.72 -12.95 0.50
N ARG A 282 -12.03 -11.80 0.42
CA ARG A 282 -11.75 -10.89 1.53
C ARG A 282 -12.43 -9.54 1.37
N GLU A 283 -13.47 -9.46 0.53
CA GLU A 283 -14.18 -8.20 0.23
C GLU A 283 -14.71 -7.53 1.50
N TYR A 284 -15.12 -8.32 2.47
CA TYR A 284 -15.66 -7.84 3.74
C TYR A 284 -14.73 -8.18 4.93
N VAL A 285 -13.43 -8.23 4.68
CA VAL A 285 -12.39 -8.19 5.71
C VAL A 285 -11.87 -6.78 5.76
N ILE A 286 -12.32 -6.00 6.72
CA ILE A 286 -12.03 -4.57 6.83
C ILE A 286 -11.29 -4.31 8.14
N THR A 287 -10.16 -3.65 8.02
CA THR A 287 -9.31 -3.24 9.14
C THR A 287 -9.21 -1.72 9.19
N ASP A 288 -8.97 -1.18 10.38
CA ASP A 288 -8.66 0.24 10.54
C ASP A 288 -7.60 0.68 9.53
N ALA A 289 -7.88 1.78 8.83
CA ALA A 289 -7.05 2.24 7.71
C ALA A 289 -5.61 2.61 8.13
N THR A 290 -5.39 2.92 9.41
CA THR A 290 -4.09 3.32 9.96
C THR A 290 -3.29 2.14 10.52
N ALA A 291 -3.83 0.91 10.45
CA ALA A 291 -3.19 -0.27 10.99
C ALA A 291 -1.80 -0.51 10.37
N VAL A 292 -0.84 -0.88 11.23
CA VAL A 292 0.54 -1.20 10.82
C VAL A 292 0.94 -2.59 11.31
N LYS A 293 1.52 -3.39 10.41
CA LYS A 293 2.20 -4.62 10.76
C LYS A 293 3.58 -4.30 11.30
N LEU A 294 3.82 -4.67 12.56
CA LEU A 294 5.13 -4.57 13.20
C LEU A 294 5.92 -5.88 13.09
N ARG A 295 7.21 -5.76 12.90
CA ARG A 295 8.15 -6.88 12.93
C ARG A 295 9.56 -6.44 13.28
N ALA A 296 10.44 -7.38 13.57
CA ALA A 296 11.87 -7.14 13.66
C ALA A 296 12.50 -7.00 12.27
N GLU A 297 13.44 -6.08 12.13
CA GLU A 297 14.16 -5.76 10.87
C GLU A 297 15.66 -5.64 11.16
N ASP A 298 16.37 -6.78 11.26
CA ASP A 298 17.81 -6.77 11.48
C ASP A 298 18.55 -6.03 10.36
N GLY A 299 19.53 -5.22 10.72
CA GLY A 299 20.32 -4.44 9.76
C GLY A 299 19.70 -3.13 9.28
N ARG A 300 18.52 -2.77 9.78
CA ARG A 300 17.86 -1.51 9.46
C ARG A 300 18.59 -0.32 10.07
N SER A 301 18.65 0.81 9.35
CA SER A 301 19.09 2.10 9.92
C SER A 301 17.96 2.75 10.74
N ILE A 302 18.34 3.42 11.82
CA ILE A 302 17.47 4.25 12.65
C ILE A 302 18.10 5.64 12.76
N GLN A 303 17.29 6.68 12.63
CA GLN A 303 17.76 8.05 12.64
C GLN A 303 16.94 8.91 13.59
N LYS A 304 17.58 9.30 14.71
CA LYS A 304 17.01 10.18 15.74
C LYS A 304 15.60 9.79 16.21
N THR A 305 15.34 8.48 16.34
CA THR A 305 14.10 7.97 16.89
C THR A 305 14.22 7.84 18.40
N ASP A 306 13.28 8.37 19.16
CA ASP A 306 13.22 8.22 20.62
C ASP A 306 12.70 6.82 20.96
N ILE A 307 13.61 5.91 21.28
CA ILE A 307 13.27 4.53 21.66
C ILE A 307 13.25 4.30 23.17
N SER A 308 13.33 5.37 23.97
CA SER A 308 13.45 5.31 25.43
C SER A 308 12.25 4.65 26.13
N MET A 309 11.08 4.60 25.48
CA MET A 309 9.93 3.84 25.98
C MET A 309 10.26 2.35 26.17
N PHE A 310 11.15 1.80 25.35
CA PHE A 310 11.48 0.37 25.34
C PHE A 310 12.95 0.07 25.63
N ILE A 311 13.86 0.98 25.36
CA ILE A 311 15.29 0.73 25.48
C ILE A 311 15.95 1.89 26.21
N ASN A 312 16.57 1.58 27.35
CA ASN A 312 17.26 2.55 28.21
C ASN A 312 18.61 2.00 28.69
N ASP A 313 19.44 2.87 29.21
CA ASP A 313 20.70 2.52 29.89
C ASP A 313 21.61 1.56 29.10
N LEU A 314 21.74 1.85 27.80
CA LEU A 314 22.60 1.04 26.94
C LEU A 314 24.05 0.98 27.48
N PRO A 315 24.70 -0.20 27.52
CA PRO A 315 26.08 -0.35 28.02
C PRO A 315 27.10 0.54 27.28
N ASN A 316 26.84 0.85 26.02
CA ASN A 316 27.67 1.74 25.21
C ASN A 316 27.32 3.24 25.38
N ARG A 317 26.41 3.58 26.30
CA ARG A 317 25.97 4.94 26.62
C ARG A 317 25.43 5.74 25.45
N LYS A 318 24.93 5.07 24.42
CA LYS A 318 24.20 5.77 23.33
C LYS A 318 22.92 6.37 23.88
N ASP A 319 22.61 7.58 23.43
CA ASP A 319 21.36 8.27 23.75
C ASP A 319 20.18 7.53 23.11
N THR A 320 19.20 7.13 23.90
CA THR A 320 18.00 6.42 23.47
C THR A 320 16.83 7.35 23.19
N THR A 321 16.90 8.61 23.62
CA THR A 321 15.90 9.65 23.31
C THR A 321 16.09 10.27 21.91
N SER A 322 17.29 10.09 21.34
CA SER A 322 17.64 10.50 19.98
C SER A 322 18.53 9.44 19.32
N PHE A 323 18.01 8.22 19.26
CA PHE A 323 18.81 7.06 18.90
C PHE A 323 19.16 7.01 17.41
N CYS A 324 20.43 6.75 17.12
CA CYS A 324 20.96 6.60 15.77
C CYS A 324 21.78 5.32 15.64
N THR A 325 21.53 4.57 14.58
CA THR A 325 22.37 3.44 14.16
C THR A 325 22.22 3.18 12.66
N GLU A 326 23.30 2.70 12.04
CA GLU A 326 23.24 2.22 10.64
C GLU A 326 22.82 0.74 10.55
N ASP A 327 22.89 0.01 11.67
CA ASP A 327 22.70 -1.44 11.74
C ASP A 327 22.03 -1.79 13.07
N ALA A 328 20.70 -1.80 13.07
CA ALA A 328 19.91 -2.12 14.26
C ALA A 328 19.75 -3.63 14.43
N SER A 329 19.80 -4.12 15.67
CA SER A 329 19.33 -5.47 16.01
C SER A 329 17.81 -5.59 15.85
N GLY A 330 17.30 -6.82 15.85
CA GLY A 330 15.86 -7.07 15.75
C GLY A 330 15.05 -6.36 16.83
N SER A 331 15.46 -6.41 18.09
CA SER A 331 14.77 -5.73 19.19
C SER A 331 14.83 -4.20 19.06
N THR A 332 15.97 -3.66 18.67
CA THR A 332 16.14 -2.21 18.49
C THR A 332 15.31 -1.69 17.31
N SER A 333 15.31 -2.43 16.19
CA SER A 333 14.48 -2.07 15.03
C SER A 333 12.99 -2.17 15.33
N GLN A 334 12.58 -3.15 16.13
CA GLN A 334 11.17 -3.30 16.49
C GLN A 334 10.71 -2.22 17.47
N ALA A 335 11.55 -1.82 18.43
CA ALA A 335 11.30 -0.66 19.29
C ALA A 335 11.11 0.62 18.45
N ALA A 336 12.01 0.87 17.50
CA ALA A 336 11.87 2.02 16.58
C ALA A 336 10.60 1.94 15.75
N ASN A 337 10.23 0.77 15.21
CA ASN A 337 9.00 0.57 14.44
C ASN A 337 7.73 0.92 15.24
N VAL A 338 7.70 0.63 16.55
CA VAL A 338 6.58 1.04 17.42
C VAL A 338 6.49 2.55 17.50
N ILE A 339 7.58 3.23 17.81
CA ILE A 339 7.61 4.70 17.98
C ILE A 339 7.29 5.41 16.66
N GLU A 340 7.88 4.98 15.56
CA GLU A 340 7.61 5.50 14.22
C GLU A 340 6.15 5.26 13.79
N GLY A 341 5.57 4.13 14.18
CA GLY A 341 4.14 3.86 14.00
C GLY A 341 3.25 4.83 14.78
N ILE A 342 3.62 5.17 16.01
CA ILE A 342 2.91 6.19 16.81
C ILE A 342 3.02 7.56 16.13
N GLU A 343 4.22 7.95 15.70
CA GLU A 343 4.46 9.21 14.99
C GLU A 343 3.65 9.29 13.69
N ALA A 344 3.50 8.18 12.98
CA ALA A 344 2.68 8.09 11.76
C ALA A 344 1.16 8.15 12.02
N GLY A 345 0.70 8.17 13.28
CA GLY A 345 -0.71 8.22 13.64
C GLY A 345 -1.43 6.88 13.53
N THR A 346 -0.74 5.78 13.82
CA THR A 346 -1.29 4.43 13.84
C THR A 346 -2.24 4.25 15.03
N SER A 347 -3.38 3.59 14.83
CA SER A 347 -4.35 3.24 15.86
C SER A 347 -4.43 1.72 16.15
N LEU A 348 -3.78 0.91 15.33
CA LEU A 348 -3.78 -0.55 15.46
C LEU A 348 -2.43 -1.14 15.05
N PHE A 349 -1.79 -1.87 15.96
CA PHE A 349 -0.65 -2.71 15.64
C PHE A 349 -1.06 -4.16 15.38
N LEU A 350 -0.52 -4.73 14.31
CA LEU A 350 -0.64 -6.14 13.95
C LEU A 350 0.73 -6.79 14.14
N ILE A 351 0.81 -7.84 14.95
CA ILE A 351 2.09 -8.45 15.33
C ILE A 351 2.01 -9.96 15.16
N ASP A 352 3.05 -10.55 14.57
CA ASP A 352 3.26 -11.99 14.52
C ASP A 352 4.51 -12.34 15.36
N GLU A 353 4.34 -13.20 16.37
CA GLU A 353 5.42 -13.64 17.23
C GLU A 353 6.59 -14.21 16.41
N ASP A 354 6.28 -14.96 15.35
CA ASP A 354 7.27 -15.62 14.49
C ASP A 354 8.18 -14.63 13.72
N THR A 355 7.74 -13.40 13.53
CA THR A 355 8.50 -12.34 12.83
C THR A 355 9.00 -11.25 13.76
N SER A 356 8.86 -11.45 15.05
CA SER A 356 9.24 -10.49 16.10
C SER A 356 10.51 -10.92 16.83
N ALA A 357 11.22 -9.96 17.40
CA ALA A 357 12.34 -10.25 18.28
C ALA A 357 11.84 -10.75 19.65
N THR A 358 12.14 -11.98 20.00
CA THR A 358 11.60 -12.63 21.21
C THR A 358 11.88 -11.82 22.48
N ASN A 359 13.10 -11.34 22.66
CA ASN A 359 13.51 -10.53 23.82
C ASN A 359 12.86 -9.14 23.89
N PHE A 360 12.41 -8.61 22.76
CA PHE A 360 11.60 -7.40 22.71
C PHE A 360 10.14 -7.68 23.07
N MET A 361 9.60 -8.82 22.64
CA MET A 361 8.19 -9.14 22.84
C MET A 361 7.88 -9.51 24.28
N ILE A 362 8.66 -10.42 24.83
CA ILE A 362 8.48 -10.98 26.17
C ILE A 362 9.84 -11.26 26.82
N ARG A 363 9.83 -11.43 28.12
CA ARG A 363 10.97 -11.92 28.86
C ARG A 363 10.57 -13.15 29.68
N ASP A 364 11.32 -14.21 29.53
CA ASP A 364 11.14 -15.45 30.28
C ASP A 364 11.33 -15.22 31.79
N GLU A 365 10.43 -15.81 32.60
CA GLU A 365 10.46 -15.64 34.07
C GLU A 365 11.76 -16.11 34.69
N LEU A 366 12.32 -17.22 34.21
CA LEU A 366 13.60 -17.73 34.70
C LEU A 366 14.74 -16.77 34.40
N MET A 367 14.75 -16.19 33.19
CA MET A 367 15.71 -15.15 32.80
C MET A 367 15.58 -13.91 33.70
N GLN A 368 14.36 -13.49 34.05
CA GLN A 368 14.14 -12.35 34.96
C GLN A 368 14.69 -12.59 36.36
N ARG A 369 14.66 -13.82 36.84
CA ARG A 369 15.23 -14.20 38.17
C ARG A 369 16.76 -14.26 38.19
N VAL A 370 17.39 -14.58 37.05
CA VAL A 370 18.84 -14.72 36.93
C VAL A 370 19.52 -13.40 36.56
N ILE A 371 18.91 -12.66 35.63
CA ILE A 371 19.41 -11.36 35.18
C ILE A 371 18.48 -10.29 35.72
N HIS A 372 18.96 -9.50 36.67
CA HIS A 372 18.17 -8.43 37.29
C HIS A 372 17.79 -7.36 36.28
N ARG A 373 16.62 -6.75 36.49
CA ARG A 373 16.06 -5.71 35.60
C ARG A 373 17.01 -4.54 35.35
N GLU A 374 17.79 -4.14 36.37
CA GLU A 374 18.77 -3.05 36.28
C GLU A 374 19.91 -3.32 35.29
N MET A 375 20.13 -4.58 34.93
CA MET A 375 21.15 -4.99 33.96
C MET A 375 20.55 -5.18 32.53
N GLU A 376 19.25 -5.04 32.37
CA GLU A 376 18.54 -5.28 31.12
C GLU A 376 18.05 -3.96 30.50
N PRO A 377 18.66 -3.51 29.39
CA PRO A 377 18.27 -2.25 28.75
C PRO A 377 16.91 -2.30 28.07
N ILE A 378 16.34 -3.51 27.83
CA ILE A 378 15.08 -3.66 27.09
C ILE A 378 13.92 -3.81 28.07
N THR A 379 12.93 -2.93 27.97
CA THR A 379 11.60 -3.12 28.54
C THR A 379 10.75 -3.86 27.51
N PRO A 380 10.30 -5.10 27.77
CA PRO A 380 9.54 -5.87 26.81
C PRO A 380 8.23 -5.21 26.41
N PHE A 381 7.81 -5.43 25.17
CA PHE A 381 6.56 -4.90 24.62
C PHE A 381 5.33 -5.25 25.46
N ILE A 382 5.30 -6.48 26.02
CA ILE A 382 4.22 -6.96 26.88
C ILE A 382 4.01 -6.06 28.11
N GLU A 383 5.05 -5.42 28.63
CA GLU A 383 4.96 -4.53 29.79
C GLU A 383 4.42 -3.13 29.44
N ARG A 384 4.48 -2.74 28.15
CA ARG A 384 4.04 -1.43 27.64
C ARG A 384 2.74 -1.48 26.83
N ILE A 385 2.30 -2.66 26.41
CA ILE A 385 1.16 -2.78 25.50
C ILE A 385 -0.14 -2.19 26.08
N ARG A 386 -0.38 -2.34 27.38
CA ARG A 386 -1.56 -1.74 28.03
C ARG A 386 -1.46 -0.22 28.04
N GLU A 387 -0.28 0.32 28.32
CA GLU A 387 0.00 1.75 28.25
C GLU A 387 -0.20 2.32 26.84
N LEU A 388 0.22 1.59 25.78
CA LEU A 388 -0.03 1.99 24.40
C LEU A 388 -1.52 2.13 24.10
N TYR A 389 -2.35 1.24 24.65
CA TYR A 389 -3.79 1.34 24.50
C TYR A 389 -4.40 2.49 25.31
N GLU A 390 -4.05 2.62 26.58
CA GLU A 390 -4.67 3.59 27.50
C GLU A 390 -4.22 5.03 27.23
N ASN A 391 -2.93 5.25 26.95
CA ASN A 391 -2.36 6.59 26.79
C ASN A 391 -2.30 7.08 25.35
N TYR A 392 -2.24 6.15 24.37
CA TYR A 392 -2.11 6.49 22.95
C TYR A 392 -3.33 6.03 22.11
N GLY A 393 -4.26 5.28 22.70
CA GLY A 393 -5.43 4.75 22.00
C GLY A 393 -5.10 3.67 20.97
N ILE A 394 -3.92 3.06 21.04
CA ILE A 394 -3.45 2.10 20.05
C ILE A 394 -3.84 0.67 20.47
N SER A 395 -4.70 0.06 19.69
CA SER A 395 -5.05 -1.34 19.83
C SER A 395 -3.96 -2.26 19.29
N THR A 396 -3.92 -3.50 19.75
CA THR A 396 -2.93 -4.46 19.28
C THR A 396 -3.58 -5.83 19.05
N VAL A 397 -3.32 -6.42 17.87
CA VAL A 397 -3.66 -7.81 17.55
C VAL A 397 -2.35 -8.59 17.45
N ILE A 398 -2.16 -9.60 18.31
CA ILE A 398 -0.96 -10.42 18.35
C ILE A 398 -1.31 -11.86 17.97
N VAL A 399 -0.62 -12.41 16.98
CA VAL A 399 -0.55 -13.85 16.76
C VAL A 399 0.53 -14.41 17.65
N ALA A 400 0.16 -15.25 18.62
CA ALA A 400 1.07 -15.93 19.54
C ALA A 400 0.97 -17.45 19.34
N GLY A 401 2.15 -18.08 19.21
CA GLY A 401 2.28 -19.53 19.02
C GLY A 401 2.84 -20.25 20.23
N SER A 402 3.68 -19.58 21.01
CA SER A 402 4.49 -20.23 22.05
C SER A 402 4.34 -19.61 23.44
N SER A 403 3.92 -18.35 23.57
CA SER A 403 3.85 -17.69 24.87
C SER A 403 2.45 -17.51 25.41
N GLY A 404 2.16 -18.07 26.59
CA GLY A 404 0.95 -17.82 27.37
C GLY A 404 0.99 -16.52 28.21
N ALA A 405 2.12 -15.85 28.27
CA ALA A 405 2.30 -14.65 29.10
C ALA A 405 1.27 -13.55 28.79
N TYR A 406 0.89 -13.42 27.52
CA TYR A 406 -0.09 -12.43 27.09
C TYR A 406 -1.54 -12.68 27.59
N PHE A 407 -1.86 -13.89 28.11
CA PHE A 407 -3.21 -14.20 28.60
C PHE A 407 -3.65 -13.29 29.75
N HIS A 408 -2.70 -12.85 30.58
CA HIS A 408 -2.99 -11.94 31.69
C HIS A 408 -3.49 -10.57 31.23
N ILE A 409 -2.94 -10.05 30.13
CA ILE A 409 -3.17 -8.67 29.68
C ILE A 409 -4.18 -8.54 28.54
N ALA A 410 -4.47 -9.63 27.82
CA ALA A 410 -5.36 -9.59 26.67
C ALA A 410 -6.80 -9.31 27.09
N ASP A 411 -7.50 -8.50 26.30
CA ASP A 411 -8.94 -8.26 26.47
C ASP A 411 -9.78 -9.34 25.78
N SER A 412 -9.25 -9.92 24.69
CA SER A 412 -9.89 -10.97 23.90
C SER A 412 -8.85 -12.02 23.45
N ILE A 413 -9.22 -13.30 23.52
CA ILE A 413 -8.35 -14.41 23.14
C ILE A 413 -9.09 -15.34 22.20
N ILE A 414 -8.62 -15.41 20.96
CA ILE A 414 -9.19 -16.20 19.86
C ILE A 414 -8.29 -17.40 19.60
N GLN A 415 -8.80 -18.60 19.75
CA GLN A 415 -8.10 -19.82 19.33
C GLN A 415 -8.47 -20.17 17.89
N MET A 416 -7.46 -20.30 17.03
CA MET A 416 -7.65 -20.93 15.73
C MET A 416 -7.51 -22.44 15.85
N ASP A 417 -8.59 -23.17 15.56
CA ASP A 417 -8.61 -24.62 15.53
C ASP A 417 -9.08 -25.11 14.16
N ARG A 418 -8.15 -25.69 13.38
CA ARG A 418 -8.43 -26.18 12.01
C ARG A 418 -9.17 -25.14 11.15
N TYR A 419 -8.65 -23.91 11.17
CA TYR A 419 -9.15 -22.74 10.43
C TYR A 419 -10.46 -22.13 10.96
N VAL A 420 -11.00 -22.65 12.08
CA VAL A 420 -12.20 -22.14 12.74
C VAL A 420 -11.79 -21.36 13.99
N PRO A 421 -12.13 -20.07 14.11
CA PRO A 421 -11.88 -19.31 15.33
C PRO A 421 -12.86 -19.68 16.45
N LYS A 422 -12.37 -19.72 17.68
CA LYS A 422 -13.13 -19.93 18.90
C LYS A 422 -12.74 -18.88 19.93
N ASP A 423 -13.72 -18.28 20.59
CA ASP A 423 -13.43 -17.43 21.74
C ASP A 423 -13.10 -18.30 22.94
N ILE A 424 -11.90 -18.16 23.46
CA ILE A 424 -11.42 -18.86 24.65
C ILE A 424 -11.03 -17.90 25.77
N THR A 425 -11.47 -16.65 25.70
CA THR A 425 -11.06 -15.57 26.63
C THR A 425 -11.26 -15.98 28.09
N VAL A 426 -12.45 -16.46 28.45
CA VAL A 426 -12.80 -16.85 29.83
C VAL A 426 -11.94 -18.04 30.29
N LEU A 427 -11.79 -19.05 29.42
CA LEU A 427 -10.98 -20.23 29.74
C LEU A 427 -9.52 -19.86 29.95
N ALA A 428 -8.94 -19.11 29.00
CA ALA A 428 -7.51 -18.76 29.05
C ALA A 428 -7.18 -17.85 30.24
N LYS A 429 -8.06 -16.92 30.59
CA LYS A 429 -7.88 -16.06 31.78
C LYS A 429 -7.96 -16.86 33.07
N LYS A 430 -8.88 -17.79 33.19
CA LYS A 430 -8.99 -18.69 34.35
C LYS A 430 -7.75 -19.55 34.53
N GLU A 431 -7.22 -20.12 33.44
CA GLU A 431 -5.97 -20.88 33.49
C GLU A 431 -4.77 -19.99 33.85
N ALA A 432 -4.74 -18.75 33.36
CA ALA A 432 -3.67 -17.80 33.65
C ALA A 432 -3.59 -17.43 35.15
N GLU A 433 -4.69 -17.50 35.92
CA GLU A 433 -4.67 -17.24 37.37
C GLU A 433 -3.71 -18.17 38.14
N ASN A 434 -3.42 -19.35 37.59
CA ASN A 434 -2.50 -20.32 38.17
C ASN A 434 -1.00 -20.00 37.88
N PHE A 435 -0.74 -18.97 37.11
CA PHE A 435 0.62 -18.58 36.70
C PHE A 435 0.96 -17.18 37.22
N PRO A 436 2.26 -16.89 37.46
CA PRO A 436 2.70 -15.58 37.91
C PRO A 436 2.24 -14.47 36.96
N GLN A 437 1.79 -13.36 37.53
CA GLN A 437 1.49 -12.16 36.76
C GLN A 437 2.78 -11.49 36.27
N ILE A 438 2.66 -10.85 35.10
CA ILE A 438 3.76 -10.08 34.53
C ILE A 438 3.99 -8.85 35.39
N SER A 439 5.25 -8.58 35.70
CA SER A 439 5.66 -7.33 36.33
C SER A 439 5.47 -6.19 35.33
N VAL A 440 4.59 -5.26 35.62
CA VAL A 440 4.42 -4.02 34.85
C VAL A 440 5.21 -2.92 35.52
N PRO A 441 5.88 -2.01 34.78
CA PRO A 441 6.56 -0.86 35.37
C PRO A 441 5.59 -0.03 36.24
N GLU A 442 6.05 0.39 37.41
CA GLU A 442 5.23 1.23 38.33
C GLU A 442 4.92 2.61 37.76
N GLN A 443 5.79 3.10 36.87
CA GLN A 443 5.62 4.41 36.23
C GLN A 443 5.44 4.25 34.70
N PRO A 444 4.54 5.04 34.10
CA PRO A 444 4.43 5.10 32.65
C PRO A 444 5.73 5.59 32.04
N ALA A 445 5.97 5.22 30.78
CA ALA A 445 7.08 5.75 30.02
C ALA A 445 6.91 7.27 29.77
N GLU A 446 8.02 7.98 29.68
CA GLU A 446 7.98 9.34 29.14
C GLU A 446 7.44 9.34 27.72
N LYS A 447 6.66 10.36 27.39
CA LYS A 447 6.09 10.47 26.04
C LYS A 447 7.23 10.68 25.04
N PRO A 448 7.34 9.84 23.97
CA PRO A 448 8.36 10.02 22.96
C PRO A 448 8.31 11.39 22.30
N THR A 449 9.47 11.92 21.95
CA THR A 449 9.58 13.15 21.17
C THR A 449 9.53 12.85 19.68
N TYR A 450 8.93 13.75 18.89
CA TYR A 450 8.80 13.64 17.44
C TYR A 450 9.45 14.84 16.72
N ASP A 451 10.62 15.27 17.22
CA ASP A 451 11.32 16.47 16.74
C ASP A 451 12.31 16.17 15.61
N ARG A 452 12.00 15.19 14.79
CA ARG A 452 12.85 14.79 13.66
C ARG A 452 12.71 15.79 12.51
N VAL A 453 13.64 16.74 12.42
CA VAL A 453 13.66 17.81 11.40
C VAL A 453 14.66 17.46 10.30
N PRO A 454 14.21 17.16 9.07
CA PRO A 454 15.11 16.87 7.96
C PRO A 454 15.84 18.11 7.47
N ARG A 455 17.16 17.93 7.15
CA ARG A 455 17.98 18.95 6.51
C ARG A 455 17.82 18.91 4.98
N PRO A 456 17.78 20.09 4.34
CA PRO A 456 17.80 20.16 2.89
C PRO A 456 19.07 19.53 2.29
N ASP A 457 18.88 18.64 1.32
CA ASP A 457 20.00 18.09 0.54
C ASP A 457 20.21 18.89 -0.74
N LYS A 458 21.45 19.39 -0.91
CA LYS A 458 21.85 20.19 -2.09
C LYS A 458 21.71 19.41 -3.40
N ALA A 459 21.84 18.08 -3.37
CA ALA A 459 21.70 17.23 -4.55
C ALA A 459 20.30 17.33 -5.19
N PHE A 460 19.25 17.62 -4.40
CA PHE A 460 17.89 17.78 -4.92
C PHE A 460 17.55 19.20 -5.38
N ARG A 461 18.37 20.19 -5.03
CA ARG A 461 18.16 21.61 -5.35
C ARG A 461 18.93 22.07 -6.59
N GLY A 462 19.84 21.24 -7.10
CA GLY A 462 20.60 21.52 -8.33
C GLY A 462 19.79 21.19 -9.60
N ASN A 463 20.42 21.53 -10.76
CA ASN A 463 19.86 21.17 -12.08
C ASN A 463 20.13 19.70 -12.47
N ASP A 464 20.79 18.93 -11.61
CA ASP A 464 21.12 17.55 -11.89
C ASP A 464 19.86 16.67 -11.90
N ARG A 465 19.77 15.79 -12.88
CA ARG A 465 18.66 14.87 -13.01
C ARG A 465 18.72 13.80 -11.94
N ILE A 466 17.83 13.86 -10.96
CA ILE A 466 17.65 12.81 -9.96
C ILE A 466 17.19 11.52 -10.66
N LYS A 467 18.01 10.48 -10.56
CA LYS A 467 17.70 9.16 -11.07
C LYS A 467 16.89 8.38 -10.03
N MET A 468 15.77 7.82 -10.46
CA MET A 468 14.93 6.99 -9.60
C MET A 468 14.61 5.68 -10.31
N LYS A 469 14.68 4.56 -9.56
CA LYS A 469 14.38 3.22 -10.06
C LYS A 469 13.68 2.40 -8.98
N THR A 470 12.48 1.93 -9.28
CA THR A 470 11.73 1.01 -8.43
C THR A 470 12.13 -0.44 -8.74
N MET A 471 12.30 -1.26 -7.71
CA MET A 471 12.61 -2.69 -7.80
C MET A 471 11.50 -3.49 -7.11
N GLY A 472 10.48 -3.82 -7.86
CA GLY A 472 9.30 -4.53 -7.36
C GLY A 472 8.60 -3.80 -6.23
N LYS A 473 8.14 -4.54 -5.23
CA LYS A 473 7.56 -4.01 -3.99
C LYS A 473 8.60 -3.81 -2.88
N GLU A 474 9.84 -4.17 -3.13
CA GLU A 474 10.86 -4.33 -2.09
C GLU A 474 11.70 -3.10 -1.87
N SER A 475 11.94 -2.29 -2.90
CA SER A 475 12.81 -1.13 -2.74
C SER A 475 12.67 -0.09 -3.83
N VAL A 476 13.09 1.13 -3.52
CA VAL A 476 13.28 2.22 -4.47
C VAL A 476 14.69 2.79 -4.32
N MET A 477 15.35 2.98 -5.44
CA MET A 477 16.65 3.63 -5.51
C MET A 477 16.48 5.08 -5.93
N ILE A 478 17.05 6.00 -5.16
CA ILE A 478 17.14 7.43 -5.48
C ILE A 478 18.62 7.76 -5.61
N ASN A 479 19.06 8.10 -6.82
CA ASN A 479 20.46 8.23 -7.21
C ASN A 479 21.25 6.95 -6.92
N ARG A 480 22.03 6.91 -5.82
CA ARG A 480 22.83 5.77 -5.37
C ARG A 480 22.29 5.13 -4.08
N ASP A 481 21.32 5.79 -3.46
CA ASP A 481 20.79 5.38 -2.17
C ASP A 481 19.56 4.47 -2.38
N MET A 482 19.60 3.30 -1.79
CA MET A 482 18.50 2.35 -1.80
C MET A 482 17.69 2.49 -0.52
N ILE A 483 16.38 2.67 -0.67
CA ILE A 483 15.42 2.59 0.42
C ILE A 483 14.84 1.19 0.40
N ASP A 484 15.13 0.41 1.43
CA ASP A 484 14.67 -0.97 1.58
C ASP A 484 13.29 -1.00 2.25
N LEU A 485 12.29 -1.51 1.53
CA LEU A 485 10.90 -1.57 1.94
C LEU A 485 10.36 -3.01 2.01
N ARG A 486 11.24 -4.03 1.88
CA ARG A 486 10.85 -5.45 1.79
C ARG A 486 10.04 -5.94 2.98
N TYR A 487 10.20 -5.31 4.12
CA TYR A 487 9.51 -5.66 5.35
C TYR A 487 8.21 -4.88 5.61
N LEU A 488 7.83 -3.99 4.69
CA LEU A 488 6.53 -3.32 4.71
C LEU A 488 5.49 -4.20 4.00
N GLU A 489 4.99 -5.21 4.72
CA GLU A 489 4.13 -6.26 4.18
C GLU A 489 2.77 -5.75 3.66
N GLN A 490 2.38 -4.54 4.03
CA GLN A 490 1.13 -3.90 3.60
C GLN A 490 1.26 -3.13 2.28
N ILE A 491 2.44 -3.03 1.69
CA ILE A 491 2.59 -2.53 0.32
C ILE A 491 1.99 -3.57 -0.64
N ALA A 492 0.85 -3.24 -1.22
CA ALA A 492 0.11 -4.13 -2.11
C ALA A 492 0.69 -4.16 -3.54
N ASP A 493 1.28 -3.06 -4.00
CA ASP A 493 1.69 -2.87 -5.39
C ASP A 493 3.01 -2.11 -5.54
N SER A 494 3.81 -2.47 -6.55
CA SER A 494 5.07 -1.78 -6.88
C SER A 494 4.87 -0.31 -7.29
N GLU A 495 3.68 0.06 -7.74
CA GLU A 495 3.33 1.45 -8.06
C GLU A 495 3.21 2.33 -6.80
N GLN A 496 2.91 1.74 -5.62
CA GLN A 496 3.01 2.45 -4.34
C GLN A 496 4.48 2.74 -4.02
N VAL A 497 5.40 1.79 -4.25
CA VAL A 497 6.85 2.01 -4.07
C VAL A 497 7.36 3.09 -5.00
N THR A 498 6.86 3.14 -6.23
CA THR A 498 7.18 4.22 -7.16
C THR A 498 6.71 5.56 -6.61
N ALA A 499 5.48 5.64 -6.10
CA ALA A 499 4.94 6.84 -5.48
C ALA A 499 5.74 7.28 -4.25
N LEU A 500 6.14 6.34 -3.38
CA LEU A 500 7.00 6.61 -2.21
C LEU A 500 8.31 7.27 -2.60
N GLY A 501 8.97 6.79 -3.66
CA GLY A 501 10.17 7.43 -4.20
C GLY A 501 9.91 8.87 -4.67
N TYR A 502 8.76 9.12 -5.31
CA TYR A 502 8.36 10.47 -5.71
C TYR A 502 7.99 11.34 -4.50
N CYS A 503 7.39 10.80 -3.44
CA CYS A 503 7.14 11.53 -2.19
C CYS A 503 8.46 12.03 -1.58
N VAL A 504 9.47 11.16 -1.44
CA VAL A 504 10.79 11.56 -0.92
C VAL A 504 11.42 12.63 -1.81
N ARG A 505 11.41 12.44 -3.11
CA ARG A 505 11.98 13.41 -4.08
C ARG A 505 11.26 14.75 -4.01
N TYR A 506 9.95 14.77 -4.01
CA TYR A 506 9.15 15.99 -3.92
C TYR A 506 9.39 16.72 -2.59
N ALA A 507 9.41 15.99 -1.49
CA ALA A 507 9.70 16.56 -0.18
C ALA A 507 11.10 17.19 -0.12
N GLN A 508 12.12 16.49 -0.58
CA GLN A 508 13.50 17.00 -0.63
C GLN A 508 13.63 18.29 -1.46
N LYS A 509 12.86 18.39 -2.53
CA LYS A 509 12.92 19.53 -3.45
C LYS A 509 12.10 20.74 -2.97
N HIS A 510 10.93 20.49 -2.37
CA HIS A 510 9.91 21.51 -2.15
C HIS A 510 9.52 21.75 -0.70
N LEU A 511 9.61 20.75 0.18
CA LEU A 511 9.05 20.81 1.54
C LEU A 511 10.11 20.87 2.63
N ILE A 512 11.22 20.14 2.48
CA ILE A 512 12.29 20.08 3.47
C ILE A 512 13.06 21.40 3.48
N ASP A 513 12.91 22.16 4.56
CA ASP A 513 13.49 23.49 4.74
C ASP A 513 14.49 23.58 5.91
N GLY A 514 14.62 22.50 6.69
CA GLY A 514 15.45 22.45 7.91
C GLY A 514 14.75 23.03 9.15
N LYS A 515 13.43 23.22 9.10
CA LYS A 515 12.61 23.73 10.20
C LYS A 515 11.42 22.83 10.49
N LYS A 516 10.76 22.31 9.45
CA LYS A 516 9.61 21.41 9.57
C LYS A 516 10.07 20.03 10.01
N ASN A 517 9.34 19.44 10.94
CA ASN A 517 9.52 18.02 11.31
C ASN A 517 8.86 17.08 10.28
N LEU A 518 9.09 15.77 10.43
CA LEU A 518 8.55 14.77 9.49
C LEU A 518 7.03 14.75 9.44
N ILE A 519 6.34 14.98 10.56
CA ILE A 519 4.87 15.03 10.62
C ILE A 519 4.37 16.14 9.70
N GLN A 520 4.89 17.36 9.84
CA GLN A 520 4.50 18.50 9.01
C GLN A 520 4.79 18.28 7.51
N ILE A 521 5.92 17.64 7.20
CA ILE A 521 6.28 17.32 5.80
C ILE A 521 5.32 16.30 5.21
N VAL A 522 4.96 15.27 5.96
CA VAL A 522 4.02 14.24 5.48
C VAL A 522 2.60 14.82 5.37
N ASP A 523 2.17 15.68 6.30
CA ASP A 523 0.89 16.39 6.21
C ASP A 523 0.79 17.20 4.90
N GLU A 524 1.82 17.98 4.58
CA GLU A 524 1.87 18.75 3.33
C GLU A 524 1.91 17.85 2.07
N LEU A 525 2.59 16.69 2.13
CA LEU A 525 2.57 15.71 1.05
C LEU A 525 1.17 15.15 0.83
N GLU A 526 0.46 14.78 1.90
CA GLU A 526 -0.92 14.29 1.82
C GLU A 526 -1.86 15.37 1.26
N GLU A 527 -1.70 16.62 1.66
CA GLU A 527 -2.46 17.75 1.08
C GLU A 527 -2.25 17.88 -0.42
N VAL A 528 -1.00 17.76 -0.89
CA VAL A 528 -0.70 17.79 -2.33
C VAL A 528 -1.37 16.62 -3.06
N ILE A 529 -1.30 15.41 -2.52
CA ILE A 529 -1.89 14.22 -3.11
C ILE A 529 -3.42 14.31 -3.15
N GLN A 530 -4.04 14.78 -2.07
CA GLN A 530 -5.50 14.84 -1.93
C GLN A 530 -6.13 15.98 -2.72
N ASN A 531 -5.53 17.18 -2.67
CA ASN A 531 -6.12 18.39 -3.24
C ASN A 531 -5.75 18.60 -4.72
N LYS A 532 -4.61 18.08 -5.17
CA LYS A 532 -4.17 18.23 -6.55
C LYS A 532 -4.19 16.89 -7.30
N SER A 533 -3.28 16.03 -7.06
CA SER A 533 -3.23 14.61 -7.45
C SER A 533 -1.84 14.04 -7.18
N LEU A 534 -1.72 12.71 -7.12
CA LEU A 534 -0.44 12.01 -7.05
C LEU A 534 0.49 12.36 -8.25
N ALA A 535 -0.06 12.75 -9.39
CA ALA A 535 0.71 13.16 -10.58
C ALA A 535 1.53 14.44 -10.37
N GLU A 536 1.13 15.32 -9.43
CA GLU A 536 1.86 16.55 -9.10
C GLU A 536 3.25 16.29 -8.48
N LEU A 537 3.44 15.10 -7.91
CA LEU A 537 4.76 14.70 -7.40
C LEU A 537 5.78 14.50 -8.54
N CYS A 538 5.33 14.44 -9.81
CA CYS A 538 6.19 14.35 -10.98
C CYS A 538 6.62 15.75 -11.45
N GLU A 539 7.88 15.91 -11.84
CA GLU A 539 8.42 17.19 -12.37
C GLU A 539 7.80 17.61 -13.71
N SER A 540 7.27 16.64 -14.45
CA SER A 540 6.72 16.86 -15.79
C SER A 540 5.42 16.11 -15.95
N THR A 541 4.36 16.83 -16.21
CA THR A 541 3.03 16.28 -16.52
C THR A 541 3.04 15.44 -17.80
N SER A 542 3.97 15.70 -18.71
CA SER A 542 4.11 14.96 -19.99
C SER A 542 4.74 13.57 -19.86
N SER A 543 5.22 13.19 -18.67
CA SER A 543 5.87 11.89 -18.45
C SER A 543 5.54 11.29 -17.09
N VAL A 544 4.30 11.47 -16.63
CA VAL A 544 3.83 10.92 -15.36
C VAL A 544 4.03 9.42 -15.33
N SER A 545 4.69 8.93 -14.29
CA SER A 545 4.85 7.50 -14.05
C SER A 545 3.53 6.88 -13.58
N CYS A 546 3.35 5.59 -13.84
CA CYS A 546 2.28 4.84 -13.20
C CYS A 546 2.60 4.73 -11.70
N MET A 547 1.68 5.24 -10.89
CA MET A 547 1.79 5.28 -9.43
C MET A 547 0.45 4.92 -8.81
N ALA A 548 0.49 4.31 -7.62
CA ALA A 548 -0.66 4.10 -6.77
C ALA A 548 -0.46 4.85 -5.45
N VAL A 549 -1.54 5.40 -4.89
CA VAL A 549 -1.48 6.19 -3.65
C VAL A 549 -1.03 5.29 -2.50
N PRO A 550 0.10 5.60 -1.82
CA PRO A 550 0.50 4.93 -0.58
C PRO A 550 -0.27 5.52 0.60
N ARG A 551 -0.40 4.77 1.70
CA ARG A 551 -0.95 5.30 2.94
C ARG A 551 0.09 6.16 3.66
N ARG A 552 -0.36 6.99 4.60
CA ARG A 552 0.49 7.79 5.47
C ARG A 552 1.59 6.97 6.13
N GLN A 553 1.25 5.80 6.64
CA GLN A 553 2.16 4.91 7.33
C GLN A 553 3.32 4.43 6.44
N GLU A 554 3.05 4.13 5.17
CA GLU A 554 4.11 3.77 4.21
C GLU A 554 4.97 4.98 3.83
N ILE A 555 4.40 6.20 3.78
CA ILE A 555 5.18 7.43 3.53
C ILE A 555 6.17 7.65 4.68
N PHE A 556 5.73 7.60 5.94
CA PHE A 556 6.62 7.67 7.09
C PHE A 556 7.69 6.59 7.04
N ALA A 557 7.28 5.32 6.89
CA ALA A 557 8.19 4.19 6.85
C ALA A 557 9.25 4.30 5.73
N CYS A 558 8.92 4.96 4.62
CA CYS A 558 9.88 5.24 3.55
C CYS A 558 10.93 6.28 3.98
N PHE A 559 10.54 7.35 4.67
CA PHE A 559 11.48 8.32 5.23
C PHE A 559 12.36 7.70 6.30
N ASP A 560 11.79 6.89 7.20
CA ASP A 560 12.49 6.21 8.29
C ASP A 560 13.60 5.26 7.80
N ARG A 561 13.42 4.70 6.59
CA ARG A 561 14.39 3.78 5.97
C ARG A 561 15.30 4.45 4.96
N TYR A 562 15.16 5.76 4.74
CA TYR A 562 16.01 6.50 3.81
C TYR A 562 17.33 6.89 4.50
N ARG A 563 18.38 6.06 4.36
CA ARG A 563 19.69 6.26 5.01
C ARG A 563 20.36 7.60 4.71
N ALA A 564 20.09 8.16 3.53
CA ALA A 564 20.65 9.47 3.15
C ALA A 564 19.87 10.66 3.74
N LEU A 565 18.75 10.44 4.43
CA LEU A 565 18.01 11.50 5.11
C LEU A 565 18.85 12.01 6.28
N ARG A 566 19.25 13.27 6.23
CA ARG A 566 19.98 13.90 7.31
C ARG A 566 19.04 14.70 8.17
N LEU A 567 19.10 14.50 9.49
CA LEU A 567 18.30 15.23 10.46
C LEU A 567 19.15 16.31 11.17
N VAL A 568 18.46 17.38 11.63
CA VAL A 568 19.09 18.49 12.38
C VAL A 568 19.60 18.01 13.72
#